data_0a094c71309c2a56541359cb4d480161
#
_entry.id   0a094c71309c2a56541359cb4d480161
#
_cell.length_a   1.000
_cell.length_b   1.000
_cell.length_c   1.000
_cell.angle_alpha   90.00
_cell.angle_beta   90.00
_cell.angle_gamma   90.00
#
_symmetry.space_group_name_H-M   'P 1'
#
loop_
_entity.id
_entity.type
_entity.pdbx_description
1 polymer ?
#
loop_
_entity_poly.entity_id
_entity_poly.type
_entity_poly.pdbx_seq_one_letter_code
_entity_poly.pdbx_strand_id
1 'polypeptide(L)'
;MRTFIAIEFDNETKKNITQLQNKIKNDCKKGNFTVKDNLHLTMHFLGEIEQEDLDGIADAMSLTASLNRKFELNFEKTGYFDRGEKCIIWLGIQKSKELVRLYEILEKNLVKQGFRREKTAFTPHVTLAREAVLFYNKSLILSKFK
;
A
#
# COMPACT_ATOMS: atom_id res chain seq x y z
N MET A 1 -11.37 5.88 15.96
CA MET A 1 -11.38 5.88 14.47
C MET A 1 -10.19 5.10 13.95
N ARG A 2 -10.46 4.24 13.02
CA ARG A 2 -9.41 3.43 12.39
C ARG A 2 -8.60 4.28 11.44
N THR A 3 -7.29 4.28 11.60
CA THR A 3 -6.44 5.24 10.90
C THR A 3 -5.18 4.57 10.34
N PHE A 4 -4.75 5.05 9.20
CA PHE A 4 -3.48 4.66 8.61
C PHE A 4 -2.86 5.86 7.91
N ILE A 5 -1.55 5.80 7.70
CA ILE A 5 -0.81 6.82 6.95
C ILE A 5 -0.44 6.22 5.61
N ALA A 6 -0.68 6.96 4.54
CA ALA A 6 -0.48 6.47 3.18
C ALA A 6 0.13 7.53 2.27
N ILE A 7 0.74 7.04 1.20
CA ILE A 7 1.15 7.87 0.07
C ILE A 7 0.06 7.75 -1.00
N GLU A 8 -0.46 8.88 -1.43
CA GLU A 8 -1.41 8.93 -2.54
C GLU A 8 -0.68 9.13 -3.86
N PHE A 9 -1.34 8.74 -4.95
CA PHE A 9 -0.80 8.87 -6.29
C PHE A 9 -1.54 9.96 -7.06
N ASP A 10 -0.89 10.50 -8.09
CA ASP A 10 -1.54 11.44 -8.98
C ASP A 10 -2.57 10.73 -9.87
N ASN A 11 -3.38 11.53 -10.58
CA ASN A 11 -4.47 10.99 -11.40
C ASN A 11 -3.97 10.11 -12.54
N GLU A 12 -2.85 10.45 -13.14
CA GLU A 12 -2.29 9.67 -14.24
C GLU A 12 -1.83 8.30 -13.76
N THR A 13 -1.14 8.24 -12.62
CA THR A 13 -0.72 6.99 -12.00
C THR A 13 -1.92 6.13 -11.66
N LYS A 14 -2.95 6.70 -11.04
CA LYS A 14 -4.18 6.00 -10.71
C LYS A 14 -4.88 5.46 -11.96
N LYS A 15 -4.88 6.21 -13.04
CA LYS A 15 -5.44 5.78 -14.32
C LYS A 15 -4.70 4.55 -14.85
N ASN A 16 -3.38 4.58 -14.81
CA ASN A 16 -2.56 3.46 -15.28
C ASN A 16 -2.79 2.20 -14.43
N ILE A 17 -2.90 2.36 -13.12
CA ILE A 17 -3.20 1.23 -12.23
C ILE A 17 -4.59 0.69 -12.51
N THR A 18 -5.57 1.56 -12.75
CA THR A 18 -6.94 1.15 -13.10
C THR A 18 -6.96 0.32 -14.39
N GLN A 19 -6.16 0.70 -15.38
CA GLN A 19 -6.04 -0.07 -16.62
C GLN A 19 -5.48 -1.48 -16.35
N LEU A 20 -4.48 -1.58 -15.47
CA LEU A 20 -3.95 -2.87 -15.04
C LEU A 20 -5.02 -3.69 -14.33
N GLN A 21 -5.78 -3.07 -13.43
CA GLN A 21 -6.89 -3.75 -12.74
C GLN A 21 -7.90 -4.31 -13.74
N ASN A 22 -8.24 -3.56 -14.78
CA ASN A 22 -9.21 -4.00 -15.79
C ASN A 22 -8.70 -5.22 -16.56
N LYS A 23 -7.42 -5.31 -16.81
CA LYS A 23 -6.80 -6.49 -17.43
C LYS A 23 -6.89 -7.71 -16.51
N ILE A 24 -6.60 -7.52 -15.24
CA ILE A 24 -6.62 -8.59 -14.24
C ILE A 24 -8.05 -9.09 -14.02
N LYS A 25 -9.05 -8.21 -14.07
CA LYS A 25 -10.47 -8.58 -13.92
C LYS A 25 -10.89 -9.67 -14.89
N ASN A 26 -10.34 -9.67 -16.09
CA ASN A 26 -10.67 -10.67 -17.10
C ASN A 26 -10.28 -12.09 -16.69
N ASP A 27 -9.33 -12.22 -15.78
CA ASP A 27 -8.85 -13.50 -15.26
C ASP A 27 -9.49 -13.88 -13.94
N CYS A 28 -10.40 -13.07 -13.42
CA CYS A 28 -11.06 -13.29 -12.13
C CYS A 28 -12.51 -13.73 -12.30
N LYS A 29 -12.91 -14.77 -11.53
CA LYS A 29 -14.31 -15.14 -11.39
C LYS A 29 -15.06 -14.08 -10.60
N LYS A 30 -14.43 -13.55 -9.57
CA LYS A 30 -14.96 -12.48 -8.71
C LYS A 30 -13.83 -11.82 -7.95
N GLY A 31 -14.11 -10.66 -7.38
CA GLY A 31 -13.18 -9.93 -6.55
C GLY A 31 -13.69 -8.53 -6.28
N ASN A 32 -13.24 -7.96 -5.17
CA ASN A 32 -13.54 -6.59 -4.80
C ASN A 32 -12.35 -5.73 -5.21
N PHE A 33 -12.44 -5.10 -6.36
CA PHE A 33 -11.36 -4.26 -6.88
C PHE A 33 -11.37 -2.90 -6.21
N THR A 34 -10.20 -2.45 -5.79
CA THR A 34 -10.04 -1.15 -5.15
C THR A 34 -10.46 -0.06 -6.12
N VAL A 35 -11.37 0.81 -5.67
CA VAL A 35 -11.82 1.94 -6.49
C VAL A 35 -10.66 2.94 -6.65
N LYS A 36 -10.67 3.66 -7.76
CA LYS A 36 -9.58 4.56 -8.16
C LYS A 36 -9.16 5.52 -7.04
N ASP A 37 -10.12 6.13 -6.35
CA ASP A 37 -9.83 7.11 -5.31
C ASP A 37 -9.18 6.51 -4.07
N ASN A 38 -9.26 5.19 -3.90
CA ASN A 38 -8.68 4.49 -2.76
C ASN A 38 -7.35 3.82 -3.07
N LEU A 39 -6.83 3.98 -4.28
CA LEU A 39 -5.51 3.45 -4.63
C LEU A 39 -4.42 4.24 -3.91
N HIS A 40 -3.64 3.55 -3.10
CA HIS A 40 -2.59 4.18 -2.28
C HIS A 40 -1.55 3.16 -1.83
N LEU A 41 -0.41 3.66 -1.37
CA LEU A 41 0.60 2.86 -0.69
C LEU A 41 0.45 3.12 0.81
N THR A 42 0.05 2.10 1.56
CA THR A 42 -0.02 2.21 3.03
C THR A 42 1.38 2.18 3.61
N MET A 43 1.71 3.19 4.40
CA MET A 43 2.98 3.27 5.10
C MET A 43 2.89 2.68 6.50
N HIS A 44 1.89 3.09 7.28
CA HIS A 44 1.70 2.60 8.66
C HIS A 44 0.23 2.49 9.00
N PHE A 45 -0.15 1.36 9.58
CA PHE A 45 -1.45 1.21 10.21
C PHE A 45 -1.35 1.61 11.67
N LEU A 46 -2.15 2.59 12.06
CA LEU A 46 -2.18 3.08 13.44
C LEU A 46 -3.28 2.41 14.27
N GLY A 47 -4.22 1.73 13.60
CA GLY A 47 -5.34 1.08 14.25
C GLY A 47 -6.35 2.09 14.78
N GLU A 48 -6.99 1.77 15.89
CA GLU A 48 -7.93 2.68 16.52
C GLU A 48 -7.19 3.77 17.25
N ILE A 49 -7.54 5.02 16.96
CA ILE A 49 -6.97 6.19 17.61
C ILE A 49 -8.07 7.10 18.12
N GLU A 50 -7.72 7.91 19.11
CA GLU A 50 -8.60 8.95 19.63
C GLU A 50 -8.30 10.26 18.89
N GLN A 51 -9.24 11.20 18.97
CA GLN A 51 -9.06 12.49 18.31
C GLN A 51 -7.86 13.25 18.85
N GLU A 52 -7.53 13.07 20.13
CA GLU A 52 -6.39 13.69 20.76
C GLU A 52 -5.05 13.24 20.14
N ASP A 53 -5.03 12.07 19.49
CA ASP A 53 -3.83 11.53 18.88
C ASP A 53 -3.48 12.22 17.55
N LEU A 54 -4.42 12.92 16.94
CA LEU A 54 -4.23 13.49 15.59
C LEU A 54 -3.11 14.51 15.52
N ASP A 55 -2.95 15.34 16.55
CA ASP A 55 -1.88 16.36 16.57
C ASP A 55 -0.50 15.69 16.60
N GLY A 56 -0.33 14.65 17.41
CA GLY A 56 0.92 13.91 17.46
C GLY A 56 1.26 13.22 16.15
N ILE A 57 0.24 12.67 15.48
CA ILE A 57 0.41 12.05 14.16
C ILE A 57 0.84 13.10 13.13
N ALA A 58 0.17 14.25 13.13
CA ALA A 58 0.49 15.33 12.21
C ALA A 58 1.92 15.85 12.45
N ASP A 59 2.33 15.97 13.69
CA ASP A 59 3.68 16.40 14.05
C ASP A 59 4.73 15.39 13.56
N ALA A 60 4.47 14.08 13.73
CA ALA A 60 5.35 13.02 13.24
C ALA A 60 5.48 13.08 11.73
N MET A 61 4.38 13.29 11.02
CA MET A 61 4.38 13.39 9.56
C MET A 61 5.14 14.62 9.07
N SER A 62 4.92 15.77 9.70
CA SER A 62 5.60 17.02 9.35
C SER A 62 7.10 16.91 9.55
N LEU A 63 7.53 16.37 10.69
CA LEU A 63 8.95 16.18 10.96
C LEU A 63 9.58 15.23 9.98
N THR A 64 8.90 14.12 9.66
CA THR A 64 9.38 13.14 8.70
C THR A 64 9.55 13.78 7.31
N ALA A 65 8.58 14.57 6.88
CA ALA A 65 8.63 15.24 5.59
C ALA A 65 9.81 16.23 5.52
N SER A 66 10.09 16.93 6.61
CA SER A 66 11.19 17.90 6.67
C SER A 66 12.57 17.24 6.58
N LEU A 67 12.68 15.97 6.93
CA LEU A 67 13.94 15.22 6.95
C LEU A 67 14.19 14.43 5.66
N ASN A 68 13.26 14.49 4.72
CA ASN A 68 13.34 13.71 3.49
C ASN A 68 13.15 14.62 2.27
N ARG A 69 13.74 14.18 1.15
CA ARG A 69 13.58 14.85 -0.14
C ARG A 69 12.57 14.11 -0.99
N LYS A 70 12.06 14.78 -2.01
CA LYS A 70 11.21 14.12 -3.02
C LYS A 70 12.01 13.01 -3.71
N PHE A 71 11.34 11.93 -4.04
CA PHE A 71 11.92 10.83 -4.80
C PHE A 71 10.84 10.13 -5.61
N GLU A 72 11.26 9.31 -6.56
CA GLU A 72 10.34 8.56 -7.40
C GLU A 72 10.03 7.20 -6.80
N LEU A 73 8.77 6.81 -6.91
CA LEU A 73 8.33 5.44 -6.60
C LEU A 73 8.32 4.64 -7.90
N ASN A 74 8.89 3.45 -7.86
CA ASN A 74 8.92 2.57 -9.02
C ASN A 74 8.09 1.33 -8.72
N PHE A 75 7.13 1.04 -9.60
CA PHE A 75 6.32 -0.16 -9.47
C PHE A 75 7.08 -1.37 -9.98
N GLU A 76 6.80 -2.50 -9.37
CA GLU A 76 7.36 -3.78 -9.75
C GLU A 76 6.26 -4.70 -10.28
N LYS A 77 6.42 -5.99 -10.08
CA LYS A 77 5.46 -7.00 -10.55
C LYS A 77 4.22 -7.05 -9.67
N THR A 78 3.17 -7.65 -10.20
CA THR A 78 2.00 -8.02 -9.41
C THR A 78 2.26 -9.32 -8.66
N GLY A 79 1.52 -9.50 -7.58
CA GLY A 79 1.58 -10.70 -6.77
C GLY A 79 0.29 -10.89 -6.00
N TYR A 80 0.29 -11.82 -5.07
CA TYR A 80 -0.90 -12.07 -4.28
C TYR A 80 -0.53 -12.56 -2.88
N PHE A 81 -1.44 -12.28 -1.94
CA PHE A 81 -1.42 -12.91 -0.63
C PHE A 81 -2.50 -13.97 -0.60
N ASP A 82 -2.11 -15.22 -0.34
CA ASP A 82 -3.02 -16.35 -0.34
C ASP A 82 -3.97 -16.30 0.85
N ARG A 83 -5.26 -16.55 0.60
CA ARG A 83 -6.30 -16.60 1.63
C ARG A 83 -7.23 -17.77 1.34
N GLY A 84 -6.66 -18.98 1.14
CA GLY A 84 -7.42 -20.17 0.77
C GLY A 84 -7.88 -20.09 -0.68
N GLU A 85 -9.18 -20.22 -0.93
CA GLU A 85 -9.74 -20.12 -2.28
C GLU A 85 -9.68 -18.69 -2.83
N LYS A 86 -9.56 -17.71 -1.94
CA LYS A 86 -9.50 -16.30 -2.29
C LYS A 86 -8.08 -15.78 -2.13
N CYS A 87 -7.81 -14.63 -2.71
CA CYS A 87 -6.51 -13.98 -2.53
C CYS A 87 -6.67 -12.46 -2.55
N ILE A 88 -5.63 -11.78 -2.06
CA ILE A 88 -5.47 -10.34 -2.18
C ILE A 88 -4.45 -10.11 -3.28
N ILE A 89 -4.84 -9.41 -4.33
CA ILE A 89 -3.95 -9.10 -5.46
C ILE A 89 -3.33 -7.73 -5.23
N TRP A 90 -2.03 -7.64 -5.42
CA TRP A 90 -1.31 -6.39 -5.19
C TRP A 90 -0.32 -6.09 -6.31
N LEU A 91 0.01 -4.80 -6.42
CA LEU A 91 1.10 -4.30 -7.28
C LEU A 91 2.25 -3.91 -6.37
N GLY A 92 3.41 -4.53 -6.56
CA GLY A 92 4.59 -4.26 -5.76
C GLY A 92 5.22 -2.92 -6.08
N ILE A 93 5.88 -2.35 -5.10
CA ILE A 93 6.65 -1.12 -5.24
C ILE A 93 8.09 -1.43 -4.85
N GLN A 94 9.04 -0.94 -5.65
CA GLN A 94 10.44 -1.16 -5.38
C GLN A 94 10.83 -0.63 -4.01
N LYS A 95 11.49 -1.48 -3.23
CA LYS A 95 11.94 -1.13 -1.87
C LYS A 95 13.24 -0.35 -1.97
N SER A 96 13.16 0.88 -2.48
CA SER A 96 14.31 1.75 -2.65
C SER A 96 14.86 2.26 -1.31
N LYS A 97 16.09 2.73 -1.32
CA LYS A 97 16.70 3.29 -0.11
C LYS A 97 15.91 4.49 0.40
N GLU A 98 15.42 5.32 -0.51
CA GLU A 98 14.65 6.52 -0.17
C GLU A 98 13.32 6.15 0.47
N LEU A 99 12.62 5.15 -0.06
CA LEU A 99 11.35 4.69 0.50
C LEU A 99 11.54 4.05 1.88
N VAL A 100 12.55 3.21 2.02
CA VAL A 100 12.87 2.57 3.31
C VAL A 100 13.22 3.63 4.35
N ARG A 101 14.02 4.62 3.97
CA ARG A 101 14.39 5.73 4.86
C ARG A 101 13.15 6.49 5.32
N LEU A 102 12.25 6.81 4.38
CA LEU A 102 10.99 7.50 4.72
C LEU A 102 10.19 6.69 5.72
N TYR A 103 10.05 5.39 5.48
CA TYR A 103 9.32 4.49 6.37
C TYR A 103 9.94 4.45 7.77
N GLU A 104 11.25 4.28 7.85
CA GLU A 104 11.95 4.15 9.14
C GLU A 104 11.90 5.44 9.95
N ILE A 105 12.07 6.59 9.30
CA ILE A 105 12.01 7.88 9.98
C ILE A 105 10.59 8.16 10.48
N LEU A 106 9.59 7.86 9.66
CA LEU A 106 8.19 8.01 10.06
C LEU A 106 7.87 7.12 11.26
N GLU A 107 8.29 5.86 11.24
CA GLU A 107 8.07 4.95 12.36
C GLU A 107 8.73 5.46 13.64
N LYS A 108 9.98 5.91 13.53
CA LYS A 108 10.70 6.46 14.68
C LYS A 108 9.96 7.65 15.29
N ASN A 109 9.48 8.56 14.44
CA ASN A 109 8.75 9.74 14.91
C ASN A 109 7.38 9.38 15.48
N LEU A 110 6.72 8.37 14.93
CA LEU A 110 5.46 7.85 15.49
C LEU A 110 5.67 7.22 16.88
N VAL A 111 6.76 6.46 17.03
CA VAL A 111 7.09 5.85 18.32
C VAL A 111 7.31 6.92 19.38
N LYS A 112 7.94 8.05 19.03
CA LYS A 112 8.11 9.19 19.95
C LYS A 112 6.78 9.78 20.40
N GLN A 113 5.73 9.63 19.58
CA GLN A 113 4.39 10.09 19.92
C GLN A 113 3.56 9.03 20.66
N GLY A 114 4.15 7.88 20.98
CA GLY A 114 3.51 6.83 21.75
C GLY A 114 2.92 5.70 20.92
N PHE A 115 3.10 5.70 19.61
CA PHE A 115 2.60 4.62 18.76
C PHE A 115 3.56 3.43 18.76
N ARG A 116 3.02 2.25 18.50
CA ARG A 116 3.82 1.02 18.46
C ARG A 116 4.48 0.85 17.10
N ARG A 117 5.63 0.15 17.11
CA ARG A 117 6.27 -0.27 15.87
C ARG A 117 5.44 -1.34 15.18
N GLU A 118 5.49 -1.34 13.84
CA GLU A 118 4.91 -2.42 13.05
C GLU A 118 5.65 -3.73 13.36
N LYS A 119 4.88 -4.80 13.56
CA LYS A 119 5.44 -6.12 13.87
C LYS A 119 5.95 -6.85 12.64
N THR A 120 5.36 -6.56 11.48
CA THR A 120 5.70 -7.22 10.23
C THR A 120 6.69 -6.37 9.43
N ALA A 121 7.47 -7.03 8.56
CA ALA A 121 8.38 -6.32 7.68
C ALA A 121 7.61 -5.42 6.70
N PHE A 122 8.21 -4.28 6.36
CA PHE A 122 7.62 -3.37 5.39
C PHE A 122 7.69 -3.97 3.99
N THR A 123 6.53 -4.26 3.42
CA THR A 123 6.41 -4.79 2.07
C THR A 123 5.56 -3.81 1.24
N PRO A 124 6.20 -2.82 0.60
CA PRO A 124 5.46 -1.76 -0.07
C PRO A 124 4.68 -2.29 -1.27
N HIS A 125 3.39 -2.03 -1.28
CA HIS A 125 2.49 -2.49 -2.34
C HIS A 125 1.22 -1.65 -2.39
N VAL A 126 0.54 -1.75 -3.54
CA VAL A 126 -0.80 -1.19 -3.73
C VAL A 126 -1.77 -2.35 -3.83
N THR A 127 -2.78 -2.40 -2.98
CA THR A 127 -3.81 -3.42 -3.08
C THR A 127 -4.69 -3.13 -4.28
N LEU A 128 -4.77 -4.10 -5.19
CA LEU A 128 -5.58 -3.99 -6.41
C LEU A 128 -6.96 -4.62 -6.23
N ALA A 129 -7.05 -5.73 -5.50
CA ALA A 129 -8.31 -6.43 -5.25
C ALA A 129 -8.23 -7.25 -3.99
N ARG A 130 -9.37 -7.37 -3.32
CA ARG A 130 -9.56 -8.26 -2.17
C ARG A 130 -10.56 -9.33 -2.52
N GLU A 131 -10.51 -10.44 -1.80
CA GLU A 131 -11.43 -11.56 -1.99
C GLU A 131 -11.52 -12.02 -3.46
N ALA A 132 -10.40 -11.97 -4.16
CA ALA A 132 -10.33 -12.34 -5.56
C ALA A 132 -10.26 -13.86 -5.72
N VAL A 133 -10.99 -14.36 -6.72
CA VAL A 133 -10.96 -15.77 -7.13
C VAL A 133 -10.62 -15.80 -8.60
N LEU A 134 -9.48 -16.40 -8.94
CA LEU A 134 -8.99 -16.46 -10.30
C LEU A 134 -9.50 -17.73 -10.99
N PHE A 135 -9.67 -17.67 -12.31
CA PHE A 135 -10.10 -18.83 -13.11
C PHE A 135 -9.07 -19.96 -13.14
N TYR A 136 -7.78 -19.59 -13.08
CA TYR A 136 -6.66 -20.52 -13.23
C TYR A 136 -5.66 -20.35 -12.09
N ASN A 137 -4.50 -20.98 -12.24
CA ASN A 137 -3.43 -20.86 -11.25
C ASN A 137 -3.00 -19.41 -11.07
N LYS A 138 -3.03 -18.94 -9.81
CA LYS A 138 -2.73 -17.56 -9.45
C LYS A 138 -1.33 -17.12 -9.87
N SER A 139 -0.33 -17.95 -9.63
CA SER A 139 1.06 -17.62 -9.96
C SER A 139 1.24 -17.44 -11.47
N LEU A 140 0.63 -18.30 -12.24
CA LEU A 140 0.75 -18.27 -13.70
C LEU A 140 0.06 -17.03 -14.29
N ILE A 141 -1.14 -16.70 -13.79
CA ILE A 141 -1.88 -15.54 -14.26
C ILE A 141 -1.15 -14.24 -13.93
N LEU A 142 -0.76 -14.07 -12.67
CA LEU A 142 -0.19 -12.81 -12.21
C LEU A 142 1.23 -12.56 -12.74
N SER A 143 1.93 -13.59 -13.16
CA SER A 143 3.25 -13.43 -13.79
C SER A 143 3.20 -12.69 -15.13
N LYS A 144 2.01 -12.60 -15.75
CA LYS A 144 1.81 -11.85 -17.00
C LYS A 144 1.87 -10.34 -16.80
N PHE A 145 1.62 -9.88 -15.58
CA PHE A 145 1.47 -8.45 -15.26
C PHE A 145 2.68 -7.96 -14.47
N LYS A 146 3.72 -7.59 -15.18
CA LYS A 146 4.96 -7.10 -14.59
C LYS A 146 5.15 -5.62 -14.82
#